data_9c2b67903639525a69ac448d3b96ff0e
#
_entry.id   9c2b67903639525a69ac448d3b96ff0e
#
_cell.length_a   1.000
_cell.length_b   1.000
_cell.length_c   1.000
_cell.angle_alpha   90.00
_cell.angle_beta   90.00
_cell.angle_gamma   90.00
#
_symmetry.space_group_name_H-M   'P 1'
#
loop_
_entity.id
_entity.type
_entity.pdbx_description
1 polymer ?
#
loop_
_entity_poly.entity_id
_entity_poly.type
_entity_poly.pdbx_seq_one_letter_code
_entity_poly.pdbx_strand_id
1 'polypeptide(L)'
;MAKLIINEENKKSRIEPEIYGHFSEHLGRCIYEGIYVGEKSEIPNVNGMRTDVVDALKELKVPVLRWPGGCFADEYHWMDGIGPKEKRKKMINTHWGGVVEDNSFGTHEYMELCRQIGCKTYVNGNLGSGTVREMSEWVEYMTFEGVSPMADLRKENGHEAPWKVDYFGVGNENWGCGGNMTPEYYANEYRRYQTYVRNYHPDRPTKKICCGANVADYYWTKGVLNTAFDHAEQWHGFMDGLSLHYYVHPEGWEIKGSSTDFDADVWYKTLSKALYMETLIERHGAIMDEYDPDKKVGMIVDEWGTWYTCEPGTNPGFLYQQNTVRDALVAGITLNIFNKHSDRVKMAALAQMVNVLQSVLLTEGGQMIKTPTYHVMHMYRHHQGADLLESTLTGAGEIGSDEWKVPKITESVSMDKDGVITVTMNNLSVEASEKVEIQLANRGYHVVEARIVTDSDMHAHNTFEAPDTVTEKDFAAYEETENGVNVTMPANSVIELRLAK
;
A
#
# COMPACT_ATOMS: atom_id res chain seq x y z
N MET A 1 21.59 -19.72 -17.36
CA MET A 1 21.88 -18.46 -16.63
C MET A 1 20.96 -17.41 -17.20
N ALA A 2 20.18 -16.78 -16.36
CA ALA A 2 19.31 -15.67 -16.76
C ALA A 2 20.16 -14.45 -17.11
N LYS A 3 19.60 -13.57 -17.96
CA LYS A 3 20.26 -12.33 -18.37
C LYS A 3 19.29 -11.17 -18.25
N LEU A 4 19.66 -10.14 -17.47
CA LEU A 4 18.95 -8.88 -17.34
C LEU A 4 19.69 -7.80 -18.12
N ILE A 5 19.09 -7.30 -19.18
CA ILE A 5 19.63 -6.22 -20.01
C ILE A 5 18.95 -4.93 -19.59
N ILE A 6 19.72 -3.92 -19.23
CA ILE A 6 19.26 -2.60 -18.79
C ILE A 6 19.70 -1.54 -19.80
N ASN A 7 18.75 -0.77 -20.29
CA ASN A 7 19.00 0.41 -21.11
C ASN A 7 18.79 1.66 -20.26
N GLU A 8 19.84 2.12 -19.61
CA GLU A 8 19.81 3.26 -18.70
C GLU A 8 19.55 4.61 -19.37
N GLU A 9 19.62 4.66 -20.70
CA GLU A 9 19.30 5.87 -21.48
C GLU A 9 17.79 5.98 -21.79
N ASN A 10 17.05 4.85 -21.68
CA ASN A 10 15.62 4.81 -21.97
C ASN A 10 14.78 4.81 -20.69
N LYS A 11 14.40 6.01 -20.26
CA LYS A 11 13.46 6.22 -19.16
C LYS A 11 12.03 6.06 -19.68
N LYS A 12 11.22 5.25 -18.98
CA LYS A 12 9.84 4.92 -19.39
C LYS A 12 8.81 5.82 -18.71
N SER A 13 8.78 5.83 -17.38
CA SER A 13 7.83 6.56 -16.56
C SER A 13 8.45 6.87 -15.21
N ARG A 14 7.84 7.81 -14.48
CA ARG A 14 8.23 8.11 -13.12
C ARG A 14 7.50 7.18 -12.15
N ILE A 15 8.24 6.57 -11.25
CA ILE A 15 7.71 5.81 -10.13
C ILE A 15 7.31 6.81 -9.04
N GLU A 16 6.01 7.05 -8.89
CA GLU A 16 5.54 7.98 -7.86
C GLU A 16 5.83 7.42 -6.46
N PRO A 17 6.30 8.24 -5.51
CA PRO A 17 6.58 7.76 -4.16
C PRO A 17 5.37 7.06 -3.52
N GLU A 18 4.15 7.51 -3.82
CA GLU A 18 2.90 7.01 -3.27
C GLU A 18 2.60 5.54 -3.62
N ILE A 19 3.30 4.94 -4.57
CA ILE A 19 3.27 3.49 -4.84
C ILE A 19 3.70 2.69 -3.60
N TYR A 20 4.48 3.31 -2.72
CA TYR A 20 4.99 2.73 -1.47
C TYR A 20 4.17 3.15 -0.23
N GLY A 21 2.90 3.52 -0.45
CA GLY A 21 1.98 3.93 0.60
C GLY A 21 1.52 2.80 1.50
N HIS A 22 0.88 3.19 2.58
CA HIS A 22 0.34 2.28 3.58
C HIS A 22 -1.10 2.60 3.93
N PHE A 23 -1.79 1.61 4.46
CA PHE A 23 -3.16 1.66 4.90
C PHE A 23 -3.26 1.42 6.40
N SER A 24 -4.03 2.25 7.09
CA SER A 24 -4.42 2.05 8.47
C SER A 24 -5.93 2.19 8.63
N GLU A 25 -6.54 1.26 9.34
CA GLU A 25 -7.97 1.20 9.54
C GLU A 25 -8.30 1.00 11.01
N HIS A 26 -9.45 1.48 11.44
CA HIS A 26 -10.05 1.08 12.71
C HIS A 26 -10.46 -0.40 12.63
N LEU A 27 -9.46 -1.26 12.61
CA LEU A 27 -9.55 -2.72 12.48
C LEU A 27 -8.58 -3.37 13.47
N GLY A 28 -9.09 -4.25 14.31
CA GLY A 28 -8.28 -5.01 15.25
C GLY A 28 -7.36 -4.10 16.08
N ARG A 29 -6.08 -4.41 16.06
CA ARG A 29 -5.05 -3.65 16.77
C ARG A 29 -4.15 -2.80 15.84
N CYS A 30 -4.68 -2.38 14.66
CA CYS A 30 -3.91 -1.51 13.77
C CYS A 30 -3.69 -0.14 14.40
N ILE A 31 -4.78 0.54 14.76
CA ILE A 31 -4.71 1.89 15.35
C ILE A 31 -4.49 1.78 16.86
N TYR A 32 -5.47 1.26 17.61
CA TYR A 32 -5.34 1.13 19.06
C TYR A 32 -4.37 0.00 19.40
N GLU A 33 -3.48 0.24 20.36
CA GLU A 33 -2.35 -0.61 20.77
C GLU A 33 -1.22 -0.73 19.71
N GLY A 34 -1.57 -0.71 18.43
CA GLY A 34 -0.60 -0.77 17.34
C GLY A 34 0.11 0.55 17.10
N ILE A 35 -0.63 1.60 16.76
CA ILE A 35 -0.09 2.93 16.48
C ILE A 35 -0.30 3.87 17.66
N TYR A 36 -1.50 3.85 18.22
CA TYR A 36 -1.96 4.78 19.23
C TYR A 36 -2.23 4.09 20.56
N VAL A 37 -1.55 4.54 21.60
CA VAL A 37 -1.66 4.00 22.96
C VAL A 37 -2.21 5.03 23.96
N GLY A 38 -2.46 6.27 23.50
CA GLY A 38 -2.89 7.37 24.34
C GLY A 38 -1.72 8.03 25.09
N GLU A 39 -1.88 9.32 25.37
CA GLU A 39 -0.84 10.18 25.94
C GLU A 39 -0.40 9.76 27.36
N LYS A 40 -1.28 9.05 28.09
CA LYS A 40 -1.04 8.59 29.46
C LYS A 40 -0.45 7.18 29.55
N SER A 41 -0.21 6.53 28.41
CA SER A 41 0.38 5.20 28.38
C SER A 41 1.80 5.19 28.94
N GLU A 42 2.18 4.09 29.61
CA GLU A 42 3.57 3.83 30.00
C GLU A 42 4.46 3.43 28.82
N ILE A 43 3.84 3.02 27.69
CA ILE A 43 4.57 2.76 26.44
C ILE A 43 5.07 4.11 25.89
N PRO A 44 6.36 4.23 25.53
CA PRO A 44 6.92 5.47 25.00
C PRO A 44 6.10 6.00 23.82
N ASN A 45 5.64 7.25 23.96
CA ASN A 45 4.77 7.87 22.96
C ASN A 45 4.97 9.38 22.86
N VAL A 46 4.60 9.94 21.73
CA VAL A 46 4.46 11.40 21.52
C VAL A 46 3.03 11.67 21.10
N ASN A 47 2.28 12.43 21.89
CA ASN A 47 0.87 12.72 21.65
C ASN A 47 0.03 11.45 21.48
N GLY A 48 0.37 10.38 22.20
CA GLY A 48 -0.29 9.09 22.16
C GLY A 48 0.18 8.13 21.06
N MET A 49 1.00 8.59 20.10
CA MET A 49 1.59 7.74 19.05
C MET A 49 2.85 7.05 19.56
N ARG A 50 2.94 5.74 19.39
CA ARG A 50 4.12 4.95 19.78
C ARG A 50 5.37 5.44 19.04
N THR A 51 6.42 5.76 19.79
CA THR A 51 7.67 6.28 19.20
C THR A 51 8.39 5.22 18.38
N ASP A 52 8.42 3.97 18.82
CA ASP A 52 9.05 2.84 18.10
C ASP A 52 8.39 2.63 16.72
N VAL A 53 7.06 2.63 16.66
CA VAL A 53 6.30 2.50 15.41
C VAL A 53 6.53 3.70 14.49
N VAL A 54 6.42 4.93 15.01
CA VAL A 54 6.64 6.15 14.22
C VAL A 54 8.06 6.18 13.64
N ASP A 55 9.08 5.82 14.43
CA ASP A 55 10.47 5.83 13.97
C ASP A 55 10.71 4.76 12.88
N ALA A 56 10.16 3.57 13.03
CA ALA A 56 10.21 2.54 11.98
C ALA A 56 9.54 2.99 10.67
N LEU A 57 8.41 3.69 10.75
CA LEU A 57 7.71 4.20 9.57
C LEU A 57 8.45 5.37 8.88
N LYS A 58 9.14 6.20 9.66
CA LYS A 58 10.07 7.22 9.10
C LYS A 58 11.23 6.58 8.35
N GLU A 59 11.78 5.49 8.88
CA GLU A 59 12.87 4.75 8.25
C GLU A 59 12.45 4.17 6.91
N LEU A 60 11.20 3.67 6.80
CA LEU A 60 10.58 3.25 5.54
C LEU A 60 10.35 4.40 4.55
N LYS A 61 10.40 5.66 5.00
CA LYS A 61 10.01 6.83 4.22
C LYS A 61 8.59 6.69 3.68
N VAL A 62 7.65 6.29 4.53
CA VAL A 62 6.23 6.14 4.13
C VAL A 62 5.75 7.41 3.44
N PRO A 63 5.35 7.36 2.16
CA PRO A 63 5.04 8.57 1.41
C PRO A 63 3.60 9.06 1.60
N VAL A 64 2.67 8.15 1.87
CA VAL A 64 1.25 8.43 2.06
C VAL A 64 0.62 7.40 2.98
N LEU A 65 -0.30 7.84 3.82
CA LEU A 65 -1.07 6.99 4.73
C LEU A 65 -2.57 7.16 4.50
N ARG A 66 -3.27 6.06 4.23
CA ARG A 66 -4.73 5.99 4.07
C ARG A 66 -5.42 5.71 5.42
N TRP A 67 -6.49 6.47 5.72
CA TRP A 67 -7.29 6.39 6.95
C TRP A 67 -8.69 7.02 6.70
N PRO A 68 -9.79 6.72 7.41
CA PRO A 68 -9.92 5.91 8.65
C PRO A 68 -10.11 4.43 8.41
N GLY A 69 -10.22 4.00 7.15
CA GLY A 69 -10.44 2.61 6.84
C GLY A 69 -10.77 2.35 5.40
N GLY A 70 -11.02 1.07 5.15
CA GLY A 70 -11.76 0.50 4.06
C GLY A 70 -13.24 0.46 4.41
N CYS A 71 -13.78 -0.73 4.74
CA CYS A 71 -15.19 -0.88 5.13
C CYS A 71 -15.60 0.01 6.32
N PHE A 72 -14.71 0.24 7.28
CA PHE A 72 -14.99 1.13 8.41
C PHE A 72 -15.28 2.57 7.97
N ALA A 73 -14.66 3.06 6.90
CA ALA A 73 -14.82 4.44 6.43
C ALA A 73 -16.28 4.77 6.06
N ASP A 74 -17.01 3.80 5.49
CA ASP A 74 -18.39 4.00 5.06
C ASP A 74 -19.45 3.85 6.19
N GLU A 75 -18.99 3.63 7.43
CA GLU A 75 -19.77 3.72 8.68
C GLU A 75 -19.24 4.82 9.63
N TYR A 76 -18.12 5.46 9.32
CA TYR A 76 -17.46 6.43 10.17
C TYR A 76 -18.07 7.83 10.04
N HIS A 77 -18.60 8.35 11.14
CA HIS A 77 -19.09 9.72 11.25
C HIS A 77 -18.01 10.60 11.89
N TRP A 78 -17.30 11.37 11.09
CA TRP A 78 -16.09 12.09 11.49
C TRP A 78 -16.25 13.04 12.68
N MET A 79 -17.45 13.62 12.88
CA MET A 79 -17.74 14.49 14.02
C MET A 79 -17.69 13.72 15.37
N ASP A 80 -17.89 12.42 15.37
CA ASP A 80 -17.78 11.59 16.56
C ASP A 80 -16.32 11.42 17.02
N GLY A 81 -15.34 11.66 16.12
CA GLY A 81 -13.90 11.56 16.37
C GLY A 81 -13.20 12.91 16.61
N ILE A 82 -13.91 14.00 16.88
CA ILE A 82 -13.31 15.31 17.14
C ILE A 82 -13.73 15.87 18.52
N GLY A 83 -13.07 16.95 18.95
CA GLY A 83 -13.33 17.57 20.26
C GLY A 83 -12.74 16.79 21.43
N PRO A 84 -13.14 17.14 22.67
CA PRO A 84 -12.61 16.49 23.87
C PRO A 84 -12.87 14.98 23.87
N LYS A 85 -11.82 14.18 24.08
CA LYS A 85 -11.86 12.70 23.93
C LYS A 85 -12.92 12.05 24.83
N GLU A 86 -13.11 12.55 26.03
CA GLU A 86 -14.12 12.06 26.99
C GLU A 86 -15.56 12.33 26.58
N LYS A 87 -15.78 13.18 25.57
CA LYS A 87 -17.11 13.51 25.03
C LYS A 87 -17.38 12.88 23.68
N ARG A 88 -16.37 12.23 23.08
CA ARG A 88 -16.54 11.58 21.78
C ARG A 88 -17.52 10.41 21.89
N LYS A 89 -18.36 10.26 20.87
CA LYS A 89 -19.32 9.16 20.84
C LYS A 89 -18.62 7.85 20.56
N LYS A 90 -19.08 6.80 21.22
CA LYS A 90 -18.67 5.42 20.93
C LYS A 90 -19.55 4.84 19.85
N MET A 91 -18.98 3.94 19.06
CA MET A 91 -19.70 3.19 18.05
C MET A 91 -19.33 1.72 18.09
N ILE A 92 -20.17 0.86 17.55
CA ILE A 92 -19.84 -0.55 17.34
C ILE A 92 -19.13 -0.67 15.98
N ASN A 93 -17.97 -1.28 15.97
CA ASN A 93 -17.30 -1.67 14.73
C ASN A 93 -17.94 -2.96 14.20
N THR A 94 -18.92 -2.81 13.33
CA THR A 94 -19.75 -3.93 12.84
C THR A 94 -19.00 -4.81 11.84
N HIS A 95 -18.04 -4.25 11.12
CA HIS A 95 -17.22 -5.00 10.16
C HIS A 95 -16.11 -5.79 10.85
N TRP A 96 -15.48 -5.21 11.88
CA TRP A 96 -14.24 -5.75 12.41
C TRP A 96 -14.36 -6.10 13.90
N GLY A 97 -14.62 -7.37 14.15
CA GLY A 97 -14.57 -7.97 15.48
C GLY A 97 -15.74 -7.63 16.44
N GLY A 98 -16.68 -6.80 16.03
CA GLY A 98 -17.83 -6.42 16.86
C GLY A 98 -17.47 -5.62 18.14
N VAL A 99 -16.33 -4.95 18.13
CA VAL A 99 -15.81 -4.19 19.28
C VAL A 99 -16.36 -2.78 19.32
N VAL A 100 -16.30 -2.15 20.51
CA VAL A 100 -16.68 -0.76 20.68
C VAL A 100 -15.49 0.13 20.38
N GLU A 101 -15.61 0.99 19.37
CA GLU A 101 -14.68 2.07 19.07
C GLU A 101 -15.00 3.27 19.96
N ASP A 102 -14.02 3.81 20.67
CA ASP A 102 -14.20 4.96 21.56
C ASP A 102 -13.90 6.31 20.86
N ASN A 103 -13.44 6.27 19.64
CA ASN A 103 -13.08 7.42 18.82
C ASN A 103 -11.98 8.32 19.45
N SER A 104 -11.15 7.77 20.34
CA SER A 104 -10.03 8.51 20.92
C SER A 104 -8.95 8.84 19.90
N PHE A 105 -8.93 8.12 18.77
CA PHE A 105 -8.18 8.44 17.57
C PHE A 105 -9.12 8.90 16.46
N GLY A 106 -9.02 10.15 16.05
CA GLY A 106 -9.84 10.76 15.01
C GLY A 106 -9.01 11.67 14.10
N THR A 107 -9.66 12.68 13.51
CA THR A 107 -9.01 13.57 12.52
C THR A 107 -7.73 14.22 13.06
N HIS A 108 -7.75 14.78 14.27
CA HIS A 108 -6.58 15.45 14.84
C HIS A 108 -5.43 14.50 15.10
N GLU A 109 -5.72 13.32 15.63
CA GLU A 109 -4.73 12.29 15.91
C GLU A 109 -4.13 11.73 14.61
N TYR A 110 -4.93 11.52 13.57
CA TYR A 110 -4.45 11.10 12.25
C TYR A 110 -3.53 12.14 11.60
N MET A 111 -3.91 13.41 11.63
CA MET A 111 -3.09 14.50 11.08
C MET A 111 -1.77 14.64 11.84
N GLU A 112 -1.81 14.45 13.17
CA GLU A 112 -0.61 14.44 14.00
C GLU A 112 0.30 13.23 13.68
N LEU A 113 -0.27 12.04 13.46
CA LEU A 113 0.47 10.87 13.02
C LEU A 113 1.19 11.13 11.68
N CYS A 114 0.47 11.65 10.68
CA CYS A 114 1.07 12.00 9.39
C CYS A 114 2.17 13.04 9.52
N ARG A 115 2.00 14.03 10.39
CA ARG A 115 3.03 15.04 10.69
C ARG A 115 4.27 14.40 11.32
N GLN A 116 4.11 13.47 12.27
CA GLN A 116 5.21 12.79 12.93
C GLN A 116 5.98 11.89 11.95
N ILE A 117 5.29 11.13 11.12
CA ILE A 117 5.91 10.28 10.08
C ILE A 117 6.55 11.13 8.98
N GLY A 118 5.93 12.26 8.63
CA GLY A 118 6.34 13.12 7.52
C GLY A 118 5.74 12.68 6.17
N CYS A 119 4.58 12.01 6.19
CA CYS A 119 3.89 11.50 5.00
C CYS A 119 2.74 12.40 4.54
N LYS A 120 2.29 12.19 3.29
CA LYS A 120 1.06 12.75 2.75
C LYS A 120 -0.16 12.10 3.37
N THR A 121 -1.28 12.82 3.33
CA THR A 121 -2.56 12.36 3.85
C THR A 121 -3.44 11.77 2.76
N TYR A 122 -4.09 10.65 3.06
CA TYR A 122 -5.17 10.10 2.26
C TYR A 122 -6.36 9.79 3.18
N VAL A 123 -7.34 10.70 3.18
CA VAL A 123 -8.56 10.59 3.98
C VAL A 123 -9.66 9.93 3.16
N ASN A 124 -10.27 8.88 3.67
CA ASN A 124 -11.37 8.19 3.00
C ASN A 124 -12.73 8.63 3.57
N GLY A 125 -13.58 9.19 2.72
CA GLY A 125 -14.88 9.76 3.12
C GLY A 125 -15.99 8.71 3.11
N ASN A 126 -16.99 8.91 3.98
CA ASN A 126 -18.17 8.06 4.11
C ASN A 126 -19.23 8.41 3.05
N LEU A 127 -19.30 7.60 1.98
CA LEU A 127 -20.35 7.69 0.97
C LEU A 127 -21.50 6.69 1.27
N GLY A 128 -21.21 5.59 1.96
CA GLY A 128 -22.14 4.51 2.23
C GLY A 128 -23.28 4.92 3.16
N SER A 129 -22.99 5.30 4.42
CA SER A 129 -24.01 5.72 5.40
C SER A 129 -24.04 7.22 5.66
N GLY A 130 -23.02 7.97 5.19
CA GLY A 130 -22.92 9.41 5.37
C GLY A 130 -23.78 10.22 4.40
N THR A 131 -23.64 11.53 4.47
CA THR A 131 -24.33 12.46 3.58
C THR A 131 -23.34 13.36 2.85
N VAL A 132 -23.75 13.91 1.68
CA VAL A 132 -22.95 14.92 0.96
C VAL A 132 -22.56 16.07 1.85
N ARG A 133 -23.49 16.54 2.70
CA ARG A 133 -23.22 17.63 3.63
C ARG A 133 -22.14 17.25 4.65
N GLU A 134 -22.24 16.09 5.25
CA GLU A 134 -21.24 15.60 6.21
C GLU A 134 -19.84 15.52 5.62
N MET A 135 -19.72 14.97 4.40
CA MET A 135 -18.44 14.92 3.69
C MET A 135 -17.90 16.32 3.36
N SER A 136 -18.76 17.21 2.88
CA SER A 136 -18.39 18.60 2.57
C SER A 136 -17.92 19.35 3.82
N GLU A 137 -18.64 19.19 4.94
CA GLU A 137 -18.29 19.82 6.22
C GLU A 137 -16.95 19.27 6.77
N TRP A 138 -16.64 17.98 6.55
CA TRP A 138 -15.34 17.43 6.94
C TRP A 138 -14.18 18.03 6.15
N VAL A 139 -14.34 18.18 4.84
CA VAL A 139 -13.33 18.82 3.98
C VAL A 139 -13.14 20.29 4.37
N GLU A 140 -14.23 21.01 4.65
CA GLU A 140 -14.18 22.40 5.13
C GLU A 140 -13.47 22.47 6.50
N TYR A 141 -13.82 21.60 7.44
CA TYR A 141 -13.19 21.49 8.76
C TYR A 141 -11.67 21.33 8.65
N MET A 142 -11.24 20.42 7.78
CA MET A 142 -9.81 20.14 7.62
C MET A 142 -9.04 21.23 6.87
N THR A 143 -9.64 21.82 5.83
CA THR A 143 -8.84 22.54 4.82
C THR A 143 -9.18 24.02 4.64
N PHE A 144 -10.31 24.53 5.17
CA PHE A 144 -10.68 25.93 4.99
C PHE A 144 -9.96 26.84 5.98
N GLU A 145 -9.34 27.93 5.48
CA GLU A 145 -8.55 28.88 6.28
C GLU A 145 -9.40 30.06 6.82
N GLY A 146 -10.52 30.36 6.17
CA GLY A 146 -11.32 31.55 6.48
C GLY A 146 -12.16 31.45 7.76
N VAL A 147 -13.21 32.24 7.80
CA VAL A 147 -14.23 32.24 8.85
C VAL A 147 -15.44 31.43 8.38
N SER A 148 -15.71 30.34 9.04
CA SER A 148 -16.89 29.49 8.77
C SER A 148 -17.18 28.62 9.98
N PRO A 149 -18.40 28.05 10.10
CA PRO A 149 -18.73 27.21 11.23
C PRO A 149 -17.76 26.03 11.44
N MET A 150 -17.27 25.41 10.35
CA MET A 150 -16.35 24.26 10.46
C MET A 150 -14.91 24.71 10.74
N ALA A 151 -14.45 25.80 10.17
CA ALA A 151 -13.15 26.38 10.50
C ALA A 151 -13.09 26.87 11.96
N ASP A 152 -14.18 27.48 12.45
CA ASP A 152 -14.26 27.93 13.83
C ASP A 152 -14.30 26.73 14.78
N LEU A 153 -15.06 25.68 14.46
CA LEU A 153 -15.07 24.42 15.22
C LEU A 153 -13.69 23.74 15.29
N ARG A 154 -12.90 23.77 14.19
CA ARG A 154 -11.51 23.29 14.21
C ARG A 154 -10.66 24.08 15.22
N LYS A 155 -10.78 25.39 15.22
CA LYS A 155 -10.07 26.28 16.15
C LYS A 155 -10.50 26.03 17.59
N GLU A 156 -11.79 25.90 17.84
CA GLU A 156 -12.34 25.53 19.16
C GLU A 156 -11.77 24.20 19.64
N ASN A 157 -11.55 23.26 18.73
CA ASN A 157 -10.93 21.96 19.01
C ASN A 157 -9.40 22.02 19.10
N GLY A 158 -8.80 23.22 19.11
CA GLY A 158 -7.39 23.44 19.39
C GLY A 158 -6.45 23.46 18.18
N HIS A 159 -6.98 23.51 16.96
CA HIS A 159 -6.13 23.60 15.76
C HIS A 159 -6.44 24.84 14.90
N GLU A 160 -5.61 25.86 15.01
CA GLU A 160 -5.84 27.17 14.39
C GLU A 160 -5.73 27.11 12.86
N ALA A 161 -4.62 26.60 12.32
CA ALA A 161 -4.38 26.52 10.91
C ALA A 161 -5.10 25.35 10.23
N PRO A 162 -5.51 25.46 8.95
CA PRO A 162 -5.99 24.30 8.20
C PRO A 162 -4.85 23.31 7.92
N TRP A 163 -5.23 22.04 7.80
CA TRP A 163 -4.32 21.01 7.30
C TRP A 163 -4.31 20.99 5.78
N LYS A 164 -3.29 20.36 5.22
CA LYS A 164 -3.30 19.91 3.85
C LYS A 164 -3.86 18.50 3.80
N VAL A 165 -4.87 18.27 2.96
CA VAL A 165 -5.36 16.94 2.57
C VAL A 165 -4.89 16.69 1.16
N ASP A 166 -3.97 15.73 0.98
CA ASP A 166 -3.37 15.46 -0.33
C ASP A 166 -4.31 14.62 -1.21
N TYR A 167 -4.94 13.60 -0.63
CA TYR A 167 -5.87 12.70 -1.31
C TYR A 167 -7.14 12.52 -0.48
N PHE A 168 -8.27 12.44 -1.17
CA PHE A 168 -9.58 12.19 -0.56
C PHE A 168 -10.33 11.11 -1.33
N GLY A 169 -10.59 9.98 -0.68
CA GLY A 169 -11.41 8.90 -1.20
C GLY A 169 -12.90 9.22 -1.09
N VAL A 170 -13.62 9.10 -2.18
CA VAL A 170 -15.06 9.32 -2.22
C VAL A 170 -15.78 7.98 -2.21
N GLY A 171 -15.85 7.38 -1.03
CA GLY A 171 -16.35 6.02 -0.79
C GLY A 171 -15.24 4.96 -0.78
N ASN A 172 -15.61 3.75 -0.38
CA ASN A 172 -14.79 2.56 -0.34
C ASN A 172 -15.64 1.31 -0.61
N GLU A 173 -15.18 0.44 -1.52
CA GLU A 173 -15.85 -0.85 -1.80
C GLU A 173 -17.39 -0.74 -1.89
N ASN A 174 -17.88 0.28 -2.57
CA ASN A 174 -19.30 0.59 -2.62
C ASN A 174 -20.13 -0.49 -3.36
N TRP A 175 -19.47 -1.40 -4.07
CA TRP A 175 -20.04 -2.64 -4.60
C TRP A 175 -20.36 -3.67 -3.50
N GLY A 176 -19.77 -3.55 -2.32
CA GLY A 176 -19.86 -4.46 -1.17
C GLY A 176 -20.18 -3.72 0.12
N CYS A 177 -19.23 -3.73 1.07
CA CYS A 177 -19.42 -3.17 2.41
C CYS A 177 -19.75 -1.66 2.42
N GLY A 178 -19.35 -0.92 1.42
CA GLY A 178 -19.64 0.50 1.29
C GLY A 178 -21.04 0.84 0.72
N GLY A 179 -21.99 -0.11 0.70
CA GLY A 179 -23.37 0.21 0.35
C GLY A 179 -24.06 -0.75 -0.63
N ASN A 180 -23.36 -1.81 -1.11
CA ASN A 180 -23.91 -2.83 -2.01
C ASN A 180 -24.57 -2.22 -3.25
N MET A 181 -23.89 -1.30 -3.91
CA MET A 181 -24.36 -0.50 -5.04
C MET A 181 -24.08 -1.16 -6.39
N THR A 182 -24.85 -0.78 -7.42
CA THR A 182 -24.42 -1.02 -8.81
C THR A 182 -23.40 0.03 -9.24
N PRO A 183 -22.55 -0.23 -10.25
CA PRO A 183 -21.55 0.72 -10.69
C PRO A 183 -22.16 2.05 -11.18
N GLU A 184 -23.33 2.01 -11.84
CA GLU A 184 -24.03 3.20 -12.31
C GLU A 184 -24.58 4.04 -11.15
N TYR A 185 -25.13 3.39 -10.11
CA TYR A 185 -25.64 4.10 -8.95
C TYR A 185 -24.48 4.75 -8.18
N TYR A 186 -23.40 4.01 -7.91
CA TYR A 186 -22.21 4.57 -7.28
C TYR A 186 -21.63 5.73 -8.09
N ALA A 187 -21.50 5.60 -9.39
CA ALA A 187 -20.93 6.65 -10.24
C ALA A 187 -21.75 7.95 -10.20
N ASN A 188 -23.09 7.85 -10.13
CA ASN A 188 -23.97 9.01 -9.95
C ASN A 188 -23.80 9.64 -8.56
N GLU A 189 -23.70 8.83 -7.50
CA GLU A 189 -23.38 9.33 -6.16
C GLU A 189 -21.98 9.95 -6.12
N TYR A 190 -20.96 9.33 -6.74
CA TYR A 190 -19.63 9.88 -6.86
C TYR A 190 -19.64 11.28 -7.49
N ARG A 191 -20.35 11.46 -8.63
CA ARG A 191 -20.49 12.76 -9.29
C ARG A 191 -21.07 13.81 -8.36
N ARG A 192 -22.08 13.43 -7.57
CA ARG A 192 -22.73 14.29 -6.60
C ARG A 192 -21.80 14.65 -5.42
N TYR A 193 -21.19 13.65 -4.78
CA TYR A 193 -20.34 13.86 -3.62
C TYR A 193 -19.06 14.63 -3.99
N GLN A 194 -18.36 14.24 -5.05
CA GLN A 194 -17.12 14.88 -5.46
C GLN A 194 -17.30 16.37 -5.77
N THR A 195 -18.48 16.77 -6.25
CA THR A 195 -18.79 18.18 -6.52
C THR A 195 -18.69 19.04 -5.26
N TYR A 196 -18.96 18.49 -4.10
CA TYR A 196 -18.93 19.19 -2.80
C TYR A 196 -17.63 18.95 -2.01
N VAL A 197 -16.75 18.09 -2.46
CA VAL A 197 -15.36 18.03 -2.00
C VAL A 197 -14.59 19.17 -2.64
N ARG A 198 -14.53 20.31 -1.94
CA ARG A 198 -14.03 21.58 -2.50
C ARG A 198 -12.53 21.71 -2.30
N ASN A 199 -11.85 22.31 -3.29
CA ASN A 199 -10.50 22.79 -3.16
C ASN A 199 -10.53 24.23 -2.65
N TYR A 200 -10.30 24.44 -1.35
CA TYR A 200 -10.25 25.77 -0.74
C TYR A 200 -8.92 26.48 -0.96
N HIS A 201 -7.87 25.75 -1.34
CA HIS A 201 -6.55 26.28 -1.64
C HIS A 201 -6.12 25.90 -3.07
N PRO A 202 -6.11 26.84 -4.02
CA PRO A 202 -5.71 26.55 -5.40
C PRO A 202 -4.29 25.97 -5.54
N ASP A 203 -3.37 26.40 -4.68
CA ASP A 203 -1.97 25.97 -4.70
C ASP A 203 -1.73 24.60 -4.03
N ARG A 204 -2.76 24.06 -3.37
CA ARG A 204 -2.71 22.78 -2.64
C ARG A 204 -3.98 21.95 -2.88
N PRO A 205 -4.27 21.61 -4.15
CA PRO A 205 -5.50 20.90 -4.47
C PRO A 205 -5.50 19.50 -3.83
N THR A 206 -6.66 19.10 -3.29
CA THR A 206 -6.94 17.75 -2.85
C THR A 206 -7.27 16.89 -4.06
N LYS A 207 -6.54 15.81 -4.27
CA LYS A 207 -6.81 14.83 -5.32
C LYS A 207 -7.93 13.89 -4.89
N LYS A 208 -8.87 13.60 -5.81
CA LYS A 208 -10.07 12.80 -5.54
C LYS A 208 -9.93 11.41 -6.09
N ILE A 209 -10.15 10.42 -5.24
CA ILE A 209 -10.08 9.01 -5.60
C ILE A 209 -11.50 8.43 -5.66
N CYS A 210 -11.85 7.89 -6.82
CA CYS A 210 -13.09 7.20 -7.07
C CYS A 210 -12.97 5.72 -6.67
N CYS A 211 -13.99 5.16 -6.03
CA CYS A 211 -14.02 3.74 -5.69
C CYS A 211 -14.06 2.88 -6.96
N GLY A 212 -13.03 2.09 -7.15
CA GLY A 212 -12.89 1.15 -8.25
C GLY A 212 -13.24 -0.29 -7.87
N ALA A 213 -12.76 -1.22 -8.67
CA ALA A 213 -13.13 -2.62 -8.63
C ALA A 213 -12.39 -3.44 -7.57
N ASN A 214 -12.98 -4.59 -7.24
CA ASN A 214 -12.29 -5.69 -6.57
C ASN A 214 -11.87 -6.75 -7.60
N VAL A 215 -10.61 -7.16 -7.56
CA VAL A 215 -10.07 -8.22 -8.42
C VAL A 215 -10.46 -7.98 -9.90
N ALA A 216 -11.00 -8.98 -10.58
CA ALA A 216 -11.38 -8.95 -12.01
C ALA A 216 -12.80 -8.45 -12.27
N ASP A 217 -13.35 -7.61 -11.41
CA ASP A 217 -14.67 -7.01 -11.68
C ASP A 217 -14.57 -5.88 -12.74
N TYR A 218 -14.29 -6.28 -13.97
CA TYR A 218 -14.20 -5.37 -15.11
C TYR A 218 -15.55 -4.71 -15.44
N TYR A 219 -16.66 -5.33 -15.04
CA TYR A 219 -17.99 -4.76 -15.15
C TYR A 219 -18.14 -3.51 -14.29
N TRP A 220 -17.64 -3.56 -13.04
CA TRP A 220 -17.61 -2.39 -12.17
C TRP A 220 -16.78 -1.25 -12.76
N THR A 221 -15.55 -1.52 -13.17
CA THR A 221 -14.66 -0.50 -13.75
C THR A 221 -15.30 0.16 -14.97
N LYS A 222 -15.84 -0.64 -15.90
CA LYS A 222 -16.48 -0.12 -17.11
C LYS A 222 -17.75 0.66 -16.81
N GLY A 223 -18.62 0.17 -15.92
CA GLY A 223 -19.87 0.82 -15.55
C GLY A 223 -19.65 2.15 -14.84
N VAL A 224 -18.69 2.20 -13.91
CA VAL A 224 -18.31 3.44 -13.21
C VAL A 224 -17.78 4.48 -14.18
N LEU A 225 -16.81 4.13 -15.03
CA LEU A 225 -16.22 5.07 -15.99
C LEU A 225 -17.24 5.54 -17.03
N ASN A 226 -18.02 4.62 -17.60
CA ASN A 226 -19.05 4.96 -18.56
C ASN A 226 -20.06 5.98 -17.99
N THR A 227 -20.52 5.76 -16.76
CA THR A 227 -21.50 6.66 -16.13
C THR A 227 -20.87 7.97 -15.65
N ALA A 228 -19.65 7.90 -15.08
CA ALA A 228 -18.98 9.08 -14.55
C ALA A 228 -18.56 10.06 -15.66
N PHE A 229 -18.13 9.56 -16.83
CA PHE A 229 -17.71 10.37 -17.97
C PHE A 229 -18.86 10.80 -18.90
N ASP A 230 -20.06 10.20 -18.77
CA ASP A 230 -21.20 10.54 -19.61
C ASP A 230 -21.74 11.95 -19.28
N HIS A 231 -21.65 12.88 -20.23
CA HIS A 231 -22.10 14.27 -20.10
C HIS A 231 -21.61 14.95 -18.80
N ALA A 232 -20.40 14.59 -18.33
CA ALA A 232 -19.86 15.10 -17.08
C ALA A 232 -19.32 16.52 -17.29
N GLU A 233 -20.03 17.53 -16.78
CA GLU A 233 -19.42 18.81 -16.51
C GLU A 233 -18.57 18.66 -15.24
N GLN A 234 -17.26 18.88 -15.38
CA GLN A 234 -16.30 18.66 -14.31
C GLN A 234 -16.22 19.86 -13.36
N TRP A 235 -17.33 20.14 -12.69
CA TRP A 235 -17.43 21.21 -11.70
C TRP A 235 -16.60 20.86 -10.44
N HIS A 236 -15.74 21.80 -10.05
CA HIS A 236 -14.89 21.72 -8.87
C HIS A 236 -13.89 20.56 -8.87
N GLY A 237 -13.43 20.16 -10.06
CA GLY A 237 -12.61 18.99 -10.26
C GLY A 237 -13.45 17.74 -10.50
N PHE A 238 -12.80 16.62 -10.72
CA PHE A 238 -13.51 15.39 -11.06
C PHE A 238 -12.87 14.15 -10.42
N MET A 239 -12.01 13.46 -11.13
CA MET A 239 -11.39 12.21 -10.71
C MET A 239 -9.88 12.30 -11.00
N ASP A 240 -9.06 12.14 -9.97
CA ASP A 240 -7.60 12.06 -10.09
C ASP A 240 -7.11 10.61 -10.05
N GLY A 241 -7.91 9.71 -9.50
CA GLY A 241 -7.62 8.29 -9.43
C GLY A 241 -8.86 7.41 -9.35
N LEU A 242 -8.71 6.18 -9.82
CA LEU A 242 -9.67 5.09 -9.69
C LEU A 242 -9.03 3.96 -8.91
N SER A 243 -9.67 3.50 -7.83
CA SER A 243 -9.08 2.48 -6.97
C SER A 243 -9.17 1.06 -7.57
N LEU A 244 -8.31 0.17 -7.08
CA LEU A 244 -8.33 -1.25 -7.36
C LEU A 244 -7.90 -2.00 -6.11
N HIS A 245 -8.66 -3.01 -5.68
CA HIS A 245 -8.34 -3.85 -4.54
C HIS A 245 -8.01 -5.27 -4.98
N TYR A 246 -6.96 -5.84 -4.43
CA TYR A 246 -6.60 -7.24 -4.63
C TYR A 246 -5.83 -7.82 -3.46
N TYR A 247 -6.38 -8.87 -2.87
CA TYR A 247 -5.72 -9.68 -1.84
C TYR A 247 -5.37 -11.07 -2.36
N VAL A 248 -4.19 -11.55 -2.02
CA VAL A 248 -3.75 -12.91 -2.30
C VAL A 248 -4.31 -13.87 -1.24
N HIS A 249 -5.21 -14.75 -1.64
CA HIS A 249 -5.76 -15.84 -0.83
C HIS A 249 -5.25 -17.17 -1.39
N PRO A 250 -4.25 -17.85 -0.80
CA PRO A 250 -3.69 -19.08 -1.37
C PRO A 250 -4.76 -20.13 -1.64
N GLU A 251 -5.60 -20.44 -0.63
CA GLU A 251 -6.63 -21.46 -0.72
C GLU A 251 -8.03 -20.94 -1.10
N GLY A 252 -8.16 -19.67 -1.46
CA GLY A 252 -9.40 -19.02 -1.85
C GLY A 252 -10.10 -18.29 -0.69
N TRP A 253 -11.28 -17.74 -0.97
CA TRP A 253 -11.97 -16.87 -0.02
C TRP A 253 -12.44 -17.58 1.24
N GLU A 254 -12.94 -18.82 1.12
CA GLU A 254 -13.55 -19.56 2.25
C GLU A 254 -12.50 -20.01 3.29
N ILE A 255 -11.39 -20.57 2.81
CA ILE A 255 -10.37 -21.20 3.66
C ILE A 255 -9.19 -20.24 3.91
N LYS A 256 -8.79 -19.45 2.93
CA LYS A 256 -7.65 -18.53 2.86
C LYS A 256 -6.26 -19.19 2.99
N GLY A 257 -6.08 -20.20 3.82
CA GLY A 257 -4.81 -20.89 4.08
C GLY A 257 -4.03 -20.33 5.27
N SER A 258 -3.05 -21.09 5.74
CA SER A 258 -2.18 -20.70 6.86
C SER A 258 -1.10 -19.70 6.45
N SER A 259 -0.76 -18.78 7.36
CA SER A 259 0.37 -17.87 7.22
C SER A 259 1.72 -18.59 7.35
N THR A 260 1.82 -19.61 8.20
CA THR A 260 3.08 -20.26 8.61
C THR A 260 3.16 -21.75 8.33
N ASP A 261 2.04 -22.44 8.10
CA ASP A 261 1.99 -23.90 7.82
C ASP A 261 1.51 -24.12 6.37
N PHE A 262 2.44 -24.41 5.46
CA PHE A 262 2.19 -24.59 4.04
C PHE A 262 3.33 -25.37 3.38
N ASP A 263 3.04 -26.07 2.31
CA ASP A 263 4.04 -26.78 1.52
C ASP A 263 4.53 -25.98 0.29
N ALA A 264 5.42 -26.56 -0.49
CA ALA A 264 5.97 -25.95 -1.69
C ALA A 264 4.90 -25.69 -2.77
N ASP A 265 3.83 -26.49 -2.85
CA ASP A 265 2.77 -26.26 -3.83
C ASP A 265 1.96 -25.02 -3.45
N VAL A 266 1.59 -24.86 -2.18
CA VAL A 266 0.94 -23.65 -1.65
C VAL A 266 1.86 -22.41 -1.76
N TRP A 267 3.17 -22.57 -1.62
CA TRP A 267 4.14 -21.52 -1.89
C TRP A 267 4.01 -21.00 -3.34
N TYR A 268 4.14 -21.89 -4.33
CA TYR A 268 4.06 -21.49 -5.74
C TYR A 268 2.67 -20.98 -6.12
N LYS A 269 1.62 -21.54 -5.57
CA LYS A 269 0.25 -21.07 -5.71
C LYS A 269 0.08 -19.64 -5.21
N THR A 270 0.65 -19.31 -4.04
CA THR A 270 0.63 -17.95 -3.48
C THR A 270 1.36 -16.97 -4.40
N LEU A 271 2.57 -17.32 -4.85
CA LEU A 271 3.35 -16.46 -5.73
C LEU A 271 2.71 -16.29 -7.12
N SER A 272 2.09 -17.35 -7.67
CA SER A 272 1.32 -17.28 -8.91
C SER A 272 0.15 -16.31 -8.79
N LYS A 273 -0.55 -16.32 -7.63
CA LYS A 273 -1.63 -15.38 -7.35
C LYS A 273 -1.10 -13.94 -7.17
N ALA A 274 0.08 -13.75 -6.58
CA ALA A 274 0.70 -12.44 -6.51
C ALA A 274 1.00 -11.86 -7.91
N LEU A 275 1.50 -12.70 -8.81
CA LEU A 275 1.74 -12.34 -10.22
C LEU A 275 0.47 -11.97 -10.99
N TYR A 276 -0.70 -12.43 -10.57
CA TYR A 276 -1.98 -12.08 -11.19
C TYR A 276 -2.29 -10.57 -11.12
N MET A 277 -1.66 -9.83 -10.22
CA MET A 277 -1.73 -8.37 -10.17
C MET A 277 -1.35 -7.72 -11.53
N GLU A 278 -0.38 -8.27 -12.24
CA GLU A 278 -0.01 -7.82 -13.60
C GLU A 278 -1.23 -7.82 -14.54
N THR A 279 -1.93 -8.97 -14.61
CA THR A 279 -3.14 -9.11 -15.44
C THR A 279 -4.25 -8.15 -15.03
N LEU A 280 -4.42 -7.91 -13.73
CA LEU A 280 -5.43 -6.97 -13.24
C LEU A 280 -5.13 -5.54 -13.67
N ILE A 281 -3.89 -5.10 -13.49
CA ILE A 281 -3.47 -3.76 -13.90
C ILE A 281 -3.62 -3.57 -15.41
N GLU A 282 -3.17 -4.53 -16.22
CA GLU A 282 -3.30 -4.47 -17.68
C GLU A 282 -4.75 -4.38 -18.13
N ARG A 283 -5.63 -5.23 -17.61
CA ARG A 283 -7.04 -5.30 -18.05
C ARG A 283 -7.87 -4.11 -17.57
N HIS A 284 -7.74 -3.73 -16.29
CA HIS A 284 -8.40 -2.51 -15.80
C HIS A 284 -7.82 -1.27 -16.47
N GLY A 285 -6.50 -1.22 -16.68
CA GLY A 285 -5.81 -0.17 -17.40
C GLY A 285 -6.31 0.00 -18.83
N ALA A 286 -6.51 -1.10 -19.56
CA ALA A 286 -7.07 -1.07 -20.91
C ALA A 286 -8.49 -0.48 -20.95
N ILE A 287 -9.34 -0.78 -19.95
CA ILE A 287 -10.65 -0.16 -19.83
C ILE A 287 -10.52 1.34 -19.51
N MET A 288 -9.60 1.71 -18.62
CA MET A 288 -9.35 3.12 -18.31
C MET A 288 -8.87 3.90 -19.54
N ASP A 289 -8.05 3.29 -20.40
CA ASP A 289 -7.53 3.91 -21.63
C ASP A 289 -8.64 4.21 -22.65
N GLU A 290 -9.79 3.50 -22.61
CA GLU A 290 -10.97 3.83 -23.44
C GLU A 290 -11.56 5.21 -23.09
N TYR A 291 -11.48 5.64 -21.83
CA TYR A 291 -12.06 6.89 -21.32
C TYR A 291 -11.03 7.99 -21.07
N ASP A 292 -9.80 7.61 -20.75
CA ASP A 292 -8.68 8.49 -20.39
C ASP A 292 -7.38 8.03 -21.08
N PRO A 293 -7.28 8.21 -22.41
CA PRO A 293 -6.11 7.78 -23.19
C PRO A 293 -4.84 8.54 -22.83
N ASP A 294 -4.96 9.75 -22.27
CA ASP A 294 -3.83 10.57 -21.81
C ASP A 294 -3.30 10.14 -20.44
N LYS A 295 -3.89 9.13 -19.79
CA LYS A 295 -3.51 8.59 -18.47
C LYS A 295 -3.47 9.66 -17.37
N LYS A 296 -4.42 10.58 -17.36
CA LYS A 296 -4.57 11.63 -16.34
C LYS A 296 -5.16 11.08 -15.03
N VAL A 297 -6.04 10.08 -15.13
CA VAL A 297 -6.62 9.36 -14.00
C VAL A 297 -5.68 8.22 -13.61
N GLY A 298 -5.05 8.33 -12.43
CA GLY A 298 -4.17 7.28 -11.94
C GLY A 298 -4.94 6.01 -11.53
N MET A 299 -4.33 4.84 -11.70
CA MET A 299 -4.77 3.63 -11.01
C MET A 299 -4.20 3.67 -9.59
N ILE A 300 -5.07 3.48 -8.60
CA ILE A 300 -4.75 3.57 -7.17
C ILE A 300 -5.01 2.18 -6.56
N VAL A 301 -3.96 1.40 -6.35
CA VAL A 301 -4.10 0.06 -5.73
C VAL A 301 -4.07 0.23 -4.21
N ASP A 302 -5.10 0.85 -3.67
CA ASP A 302 -5.13 1.30 -2.27
C ASP A 302 -5.51 0.23 -1.24
N GLU A 303 -5.68 -1.03 -1.70
CA GLU A 303 -5.66 -2.23 -0.88
C GLU A 303 -4.98 -3.38 -1.61
N TRP A 304 -3.85 -3.85 -1.09
CA TRP A 304 -3.16 -5.02 -1.60
C TRP A 304 -2.37 -5.74 -0.49
N GLY A 305 -2.10 -7.01 -0.71
CA GLY A 305 -1.31 -7.83 0.20
C GLY A 305 -1.82 -9.26 0.28
N THR A 306 -1.30 -10.03 1.23
CA THR A 306 -1.77 -11.38 1.55
C THR A 306 -2.86 -11.34 2.61
N TRP A 307 -3.83 -12.23 2.47
CA TRP A 307 -4.88 -12.43 3.46
C TRP A 307 -5.01 -13.92 3.77
N TYR A 308 -4.54 -14.32 4.94
CA TYR A 308 -4.58 -15.67 5.44
C TYR A 308 -5.68 -15.87 6.49
N THR A 309 -5.85 -17.10 6.93
CA THR A 309 -6.61 -17.41 8.14
C THR A 309 -5.91 -16.76 9.34
N CYS A 310 -6.70 -16.11 10.20
CA CYS A 310 -6.16 -15.43 11.40
C CYS A 310 -5.41 -16.41 12.30
N GLU A 311 -4.40 -15.92 13.00
CA GLU A 311 -3.65 -16.72 13.97
C GLU A 311 -4.55 -17.30 15.04
N PRO A 312 -4.36 -18.59 15.41
CA PRO A 312 -5.16 -19.25 16.43
C PRO A 312 -5.21 -18.48 17.75
N GLY A 313 -6.38 -18.43 18.36
CA GLY A 313 -6.57 -17.75 19.66
C GLY A 313 -6.79 -16.22 19.55
N THR A 314 -6.72 -15.64 18.37
CA THR A 314 -7.05 -14.22 18.14
C THR A 314 -8.50 -14.05 17.72
N ASN A 315 -9.04 -12.84 17.85
CA ASN A 315 -10.37 -12.52 17.32
C ASN A 315 -10.33 -12.59 15.77
N PRO A 316 -11.13 -13.45 15.12
CA PRO A 316 -11.08 -13.57 13.66
C PRO A 316 -11.37 -12.28 12.90
N GLY A 317 -12.17 -11.37 13.47
CA GLY A 317 -12.46 -10.07 12.89
C GLY A 317 -11.33 -9.05 13.04
N PHE A 318 -10.22 -9.41 13.70
CA PHE A 318 -9.04 -8.56 13.82
C PHE A 318 -8.00 -8.79 12.71
N LEU A 319 -8.19 -9.83 11.92
CA LEU A 319 -7.35 -10.18 10.77
C LEU A 319 -5.84 -10.22 11.09
N TYR A 320 -5.51 -10.63 12.33
CA TYR A 320 -4.13 -10.77 12.76
C TYR A 320 -3.53 -12.04 12.16
N GLN A 321 -2.42 -11.91 11.46
CA GLN A 321 -1.67 -13.00 10.85
C GLN A 321 -0.17 -12.76 10.94
N GLN A 322 0.63 -13.84 10.89
CA GLN A 322 2.07 -13.79 10.72
C GLN A 322 2.46 -13.49 9.26
N ASN A 323 3.69 -13.04 9.08
CA ASN A 323 4.32 -12.79 7.79
C ASN A 323 5.63 -13.57 7.70
N THR A 324 5.79 -14.42 6.69
CA THR A 324 6.98 -15.24 6.46
C THR A 324 7.85 -14.68 5.31
N VAL A 325 8.93 -15.38 4.97
CA VAL A 325 9.70 -15.11 3.74
C VAL A 325 8.82 -15.15 2.49
N ARG A 326 7.75 -15.95 2.47
CA ARG A 326 6.75 -15.98 1.38
C ARG A 326 6.12 -14.59 1.17
N ASP A 327 5.77 -13.89 2.26
CA ASP A 327 5.20 -12.54 2.19
C ASP A 327 6.21 -11.51 1.71
N ALA A 328 7.48 -11.66 2.06
CA ALA A 328 8.56 -10.85 1.50
C ALA A 328 8.61 -10.98 -0.03
N LEU A 329 8.48 -12.20 -0.56
CA LEU A 329 8.44 -12.41 -2.02
C LEU A 329 7.15 -11.87 -2.65
N VAL A 330 5.99 -12.04 -2.01
CA VAL A 330 4.74 -11.42 -2.49
C VAL A 330 4.88 -9.90 -2.58
N ALA A 331 5.47 -9.27 -1.55
CA ALA A 331 5.74 -7.83 -1.59
C ALA A 331 6.69 -7.46 -2.73
N GLY A 332 7.81 -8.16 -2.87
CA GLY A 332 8.80 -7.90 -3.94
C GLY A 332 8.22 -8.08 -5.35
N ILE A 333 7.42 -9.13 -5.59
CA ILE A 333 6.71 -9.36 -6.85
C ILE A 333 5.77 -8.19 -7.16
N THR A 334 4.91 -7.87 -6.21
CA THR A 334 3.86 -6.86 -6.39
C THR A 334 4.46 -5.47 -6.62
N LEU A 335 5.50 -5.10 -5.85
CA LEU A 335 6.20 -3.82 -6.03
C LEU A 335 6.94 -3.75 -7.38
N ASN A 336 7.56 -4.84 -7.85
CA ASN A 336 8.16 -4.89 -9.18
C ASN A 336 7.10 -4.66 -10.27
N ILE A 337 5.91 -5.24 -10.13
CA ILE A 337 4.79 -5.02 -11.05
C ILE A 337 4.35 -3.55 -11.03
N PHE A 338 4.15 -2.98 -9.86
CA PHE A 338 3.75 -1.57 -9.73
C PHE A 338 4.77 -0.62 -10.36
N ASN A 339 6.06 -0.86 -10.14
CA ASN A 339 7.12 -0.07 -10.76
C ASN A 339 7.05 -0.15 -12.29
N LYS A 340 6.86 -1.34 -12.85
CA LYS A 340 6.77 -1.54 -14.31
C LYS A 340 5.55 -0.87 -14.95
N HIS A 341 4.47 -0.72 -14.18
CA HIS A 341 3.24 -0.06 -14.60
C HIS A 341 3.08 1.37 -14.05
N SER A 342 4.18 2.03 -13.65
CA SER A 342 4.14 3.38 -13.06
C SER A 342 3.69 4.48 -14.03
N ASP A 343 3.49 4.16 -15.30
CA ASP A 343 2.80 5.03 -16.26
C ASP A 343 1.30 5.18 -15.93
N ARG A 344 0.64 4.16 -15.37
CA ARG A 344 -0.78 4.15 -14.97
C ARG A 344 -0.96 4.04 -13.46
N VAL A 345 -0.19 3.21 -12.76
CA VAL A 345 -0.23 3.07 -11.29
C VAL A 345 0.44 4.29 -10.65
N LYS A 346 -0.31 5.04 -9.86
CA LYS A 346 0.17 6.29 -9.24
C LYS A 346 0.21 6.24 -7.72
N MET A 347 -0.43 5.26 -7.12
CA MET A 347 -0.41 5.01 -5.68
C MET A 347 -0.74 3.54 -5.42
N ALA A 348 -0.17 3.01 -4.36
CA ALA A 348 -0.61 1.77 -3.75
C ALA A 348 -0.59 1.92 -2.23
N ALA A 349 -1.39 1.10 -1.52
CA ALA A 349 -1.38 1.09 -0.07
C ALA A 349 -1.41 -0.34 0.44
N LEU A 350 -0.29 -0.75 1.05
CA LEU A 350 -0.17 -2.08 1.65
C LEU A 350 -1.15 -2.21 2.81
N ALA A 351 -1.89 -3.27 2.82
CA ALA A 351 -2.85 -3.59 3.88
C ALA A 351 -2.30 -4.66 4.84
N GLN A 352 -2.08 -4.29 6.14
CA GLN A 352 -2.15 -2.92 6.63
C GLN A 352 -0.83 -2.57 7.32
N MET A 353 -0.72 -1.39 7.86
CA MET A 353 0.55 -0.89 8.38
C MET A 353 1.04 -1.66 9.62
N VAL A 354 0.14 -1.95 10.58
CA VAL A 354 0.47 -2.58 11.86
C VAL A 354 -0.56 -3.66 12.22
N ASN A 355 -0.12 -4.83 12.65
CA ASN A 355 -0.92 -5.92 13.25
C ASN A 355 -2.04 -6.55 12.41
N VAL A 356 -2.25 -6.13 11.19
CA VAL A 356 -3.38 -6.54 10.37
C VAL A 356 -2.90 -6.99 9.00
N LEU A 357 -3.33 -8.18 8.56
CA LEU A 357 -3.00 -8.74 7.25
C LEU A 357 -1.48 -8.76 6.99
N GLN A 358 -1.03 -8.38 5.79
CA GLN A 358 0.40 -8.31 5.46
C GLN A 358 1.03 -7.04 6.05
N SER A 359 1.10 -6.95 7.38
CA SER A 359 1.61 -5.76 8.05
C SER A 359 3.15 -5.67 8.01
N VAL A 360 3.66 -4.44 8.04
CA VAL A 360 5.10 -4.22 8.14
C VAL A 360 5.61 -4.32 9.58
N LEU A 361 4.74 -4.05 10.56
CA LEU A 361 5.06 -4.09 11.99
C LEU A 361 4.06 -4.94 12.77
N LEU A 362 4.54 -5.66 13.77
CA LEU A 362 3.71 -6.30 14.77
C LEU A 362 4.02 -5.73 16.15
N THR A 363 2.99 -5.55 16.98
CA THR A 363 3.13 -5.03 18.35
C THR A 363 2.41 -5.93 19.35
N GLU A 364 3.03 -6.07 20.54
CA GLU A 364 2.40 -6.72 21.69
C GLU A 364 2.87 -6.03 22.97
N GLY A 365 1.94 -5.45 23.73
CA GLY A 365 2.30 -4.64 24.89
C GLY A 365 3.32 -3.56 24.52
N GLY A 366 4.43 -3.51 25.23
CA GLY A 366 5.53 -2.56 24.96
C GLY A 366 6.51 -2.97 23.86
N GLN A 367 6.31 -4.14 23.24
CA GLN A 367 7.21 -4.64 22.20
C GLN A 367 6.71 -4.29 20.80
N MET A 368 7.63 -4.10 19.87
CA MET A 368 7.38 -3.96 18.43
C MET A 368 8.45 -4.73 17.67
N ILE A 369 8.04 -5.46 16.63
CA ILE A 369 8.95 -6.15 15.72
C ILE A 369 8.67 -5.78 14.27
N LYS A 370 9.71 -5.85 13.46
CA LYS A 370 9.66 -5.67 12.00
C LYS A 370 9.39 -7.02 11.33
N THR A 371 8.48 -7.08 10.38
CA THR A 371 8.19 -8.31 9.61
C THR A 371 9.15 -8.46 8.42
N PRO A 372 9.24 -9.62 7.77
CA PRO A 372 9.97 -9.77 6.50
C PRO A 372 9.50 -8.78 5.42
N THR A 373 8.20 -8.47 5.39
CA THR A 373 7.62 -7.44 4.50
C THR A 373 8.20 -6.06 4.77
N TYR A 374 8.45 -5.67 6.04
CA TYR A 374 9.11 -4.41 6.38
C TYR A 374 10.46 -4.29 5.67
N HIS A 375 11.28 -5.32 5.73
CA HIS A 375 12.63 -5.30 5.18
C HIS A 375 12.64 -5.17 3.66
N VAL A 376 11.67 -5.77 2.97
CA VAL A 376 11.49 -5.59 1.52
C VAL A 376 11.06 -4.15 1.21
N MET A 377 10.06 -3.61 1.92
CA MET A 377 9.64 -2.21 1.73
C MET A 377 10.80 -1.24 1.98
N HIS A 378 11.66 -1.55 2.96
CA HIS A 378 12.85 -0.74 3.27
C HIS A 378 13.86 -0.74 2.13
N MET A 379 14.18 -1.89 1.54
CA MET A 379 15.04 -1.99 0.37
C MET A 379 14.43 -1.23 -0.83
N TYR A 380 13.18 -1.50 -1.14
CA TYR A 380 12.49 -0.92 -2.30
C TYR A 380 12.24 0.60 -2.22
N ARG A 381 12.43 1.24 -1.04
CA ARG A 381 12.25 2.69 -0.90
C ARG A 381 13.13 3.52 -1.84
N HIS A 382 14.20 2.93 -2.39
CA HIS A 382 15.09 3.60 -3.32
C HIS A 382 14.49 3.79 -4.73
N HIS A 383 13.40 3.10 -5.06
CA HIS A 383 12.62 3.34 -6.27
C HIS A 383 11.69 4.58 -6.15
N GLN A 384 11.42 5.06 -4.93
CA GLN A 384 10.52 6.20 -4.73
C GLN A 384 11.03 7.46 -5.44
N GLY A 385 10.22 7.99 -6.38
CA GLY A 385 10.55 9.18 -7.13
C GLY A 385 11.66 9.01 -8.17
N ALA A 386 12.06 7.76 -8.46
CA ALA A 386 13.00 7.44 -9.53
C ALA A 386 12.29 7.28 -10.88
N ASP A 387 13.06 7.27 -11.95
CA ASP A 387 12.56 6.98 -13.29
C ASP A 387 12.72 5.49 -13.58
N LEU A 388 11.63 4.81 -13.94
CA LEU A 388 11.66 3.42 -14.42
C LEU A 388 12.54 3.35 -15.68
N LEU A 389 13.49 2.43 -15.69
CA LEU A 389 14.33 2.16 -16.86
C LEU A 389 13.77 1.01 -17.70
N GLU A 390 14.08 1.04 -19.00
CA GLU A 390 13.84 -0.11 -19.84
C GLU A 390 14.76 -1.27 -19.44
N SER A 391 14.14 -2.40 -19.07
CA SER A 391 14.84 -3.64 -18.74
C SER A 391 14.21 -4.83 -19.45
N THR A 392 15.02 -5.84 -19.74
CA THR A 392 14.56 -7.09 -20.36
C THR A 392 15.25 -8.27 -19.70
N LEU A 393 14.46 -9.12 -19.03
CA LEU A 393 14.94 -10.36 -18.44
C LEU A 393 14.69 -11.53 -19.39
N THR A 394 15.74 -12.29 -19.72
CA THR A 394 15.68 -13.44 -20.61
C THR A 394 16.32 -14.67 -19.97
N GLY A 395 15.90 -15.87 -20.37
CA GLY A 395 16.52 -17.13 -19.97
C GLY A 395 16.34 -17.52 -18.51
N ALA A 396 15.45 -16.86 -17.78
CA ALA A 396 15.15 -17.19 -16.38
C ALA A 396 14.47 -18.56 -16.24
N GLY A 397 13.58 -18.92 -17.17
CA GLY A 397 12.76 -20.13 -17.08
C GLY A 397 11.66 -20.03 -16.04
N GLU A 398 10.97 -21.14 -15.87
CA GLU A 398 9.85 -21.27 -14.92
C GLU A 398 10.12 -22.35 -13.88
N ILE A 399 9.42 -22.30 -12.76
CA ILE A 399 9.45 -23.26 -11.67
C ILE A 399 8.05 -23.41 -11.06
N GLY A 400 7.85 -24.44 -10.24
CA GLY A 400 6.59 -24.75 -9.56
C GLY A 400 5.99 -26.06 -10.05
N SER A 401 4.76 -26.34 -9.65
CA SER A 401 4.01 -27.49 -10.11
C SER A 401 3.40 -27.27 -11.50
N ASP A 402 2.81 -28.31 -12.10
CA ASP A 402 2.14 -28.16 -13.41
C ASP A 402 0.96 -27.19 -13.36
N GLU A 403 0.31 -27.08 -12.21
CA GLU A 403 -0.84 -26.16 -11.98
C GLU A 403 -0.40 -24.75 -11.62
N TRP A 404 0.70 -24.63 -10.86
CA TRP A 404 1.17 -23.34 -10.32
C TRP A 404 2.59 -23.05 -10.77
N LYS A 405 2.74 -22.66 -12.05
CA LYS A 405 4.02 -22.22 -12.61
C LYS A 405 4.23 -20.72 -12.40
N VAL A 406 5.46 -20.39 -12.01
CA VAL A 406 5.91 -19.01 -11.85
C VAL A 406 7.24 -18.81 -12.55
N PRO A 407 7.59 -17.61 -13.04
CA PRO A 407 8.95 -17.32 -13.48
C PRO A 407 9.90 -17.51 -12.30
N LYS A 408 11.10 -18.01 -12.54
CA LYS A 408 12.10 -18.17 -11.47
C LYS A 408 12.52 -16.84 -10.87
N ILE A 409 12.51 -15.78 -11.68
CA ILE A 409 12.98 -14.45 -11.31
C ILE A 409 11.97 -13.39 -11.75
N THR A 410 11.70 -12.43 -10.87
CA THR A 410 11.05 -11.16 -11.21
C THR A 410 11.98 -10.00 -10.89
N GLU A 411 11.82 -8.85 -11.55
CA GLU A 411 12.70 -7.71 -11.38
C GLU A 411 12.00 -6.37 -11.65
N SER A 412 12.57 -5.28 -11.15
CA SER A 412 12.37 -3.93 -11.66
C SER A 412 13.65 -3.10 -11.55
N VAL A 413 13.79 -2.10 -12.42
CA VAL A 413 15.00 -1.27 -12.50
C VAL A 413 14.60 0.20 -12.61
N SER A 414 15.22 1.02 -11.80
CA SER A 414 15.00 2.48 -11.86
C SER A 414 16.29 3.27 -11.70
N MET A 415 16.27 4.52 -12.07
CA MET A 415 17.38 5.46 -11.87
C MET A 415 16.85 6.69 -11.10
N ASP A 416 17.52 7.04 -10.02
CA ASP A 416 17.20 8.23 -9.27
C ASP A 416 17.76 9.52 -9.94
N LYS A 417 17.46 10.67 -9.35
CA LYS A 417 17.90 11.99 -9.85
C LYS A 417 19.43 12.17 -9.82
N ASP A 418 20.11 11.40 -9.01
CA ASP A 418 21.57 11.47 -8.83
C ASP A 418 22.30 10.47 -9.74
N GLY A 419 21.55 9.73 -10.59
CA GLY A 419 22.08 8.77 -11.56
C GLY A 419 22.39 7.40 -10.97
N VAL A 420 21.96 7.12 -9.74
CA VAL A 420 22.11 5.81 -9.13
C VAL A 420 21.02 4.88 -9.65
N ILE A 421 21.41 3.75 -10.18
CA ILE A 421 20.51 2.70 -10.67
C ILE A 421 20.21 1.76 -9.52
N THR A 422 18.92 1.54 -9.24
CA THR A 422 18.44 0.53 -8.31
C THR A 422 17.86 -0.64 -9.09
N VAL A 423 18.39 -1.83 -8.83
CA VAL A 423 17.91 -3.10 -9.39
C VAL A 423 17.39 -3.96 -8.26
N THR A 424 16.10 -4.27 -8.30
CA THR A 424 15.48 -5.23 -7.36
C THR A 424 15.12 -6.50 -8.10
N MET A 425 15.47 -7.65 -7.52
CA MET A 425 15.16 -8.97 -8.09
C MET A 425 14.70 -9.95 -7.00
N ASN A 426 13.81 -10.86 -7.38
CA ASN A 426 13.31 -11.91 -6.50
C ASN A 426 13.62 -13.28 -7.11
N ASN A 427 14.22 -14.19 -6.34
CA ASN A 427 14.31 -15.60 -6.70
C ASN A 427 13.14 -16.36 -6.05
N LEU A 428 12.21 -16.83 -6.86
CA LEU A 428 10.97 -17.45 -6.42
C LEU A 428 11.11 -18.97 -6.10
N SER A 429 12.28 -19.54 -6.35
CA SER A 429 12.55 -20.96 -6.07
C SER A 429 12.65 -21.24 -4.58
N VAL A 430 12.01 -22.31 -4.13
CA VAL A 430 12.12 -22.79 -2.73
C VAL A 430 13.51 -23.36 -2.45
N GLU A 431 14.17 -23.98 -3.43
CA GLU A 431 15.38 -24.78 -3.20
C GLU A 431 16.61 -24.34 -4.02
N ALA A 432 16.38 -23.74 -5.18
CA ALA A 432 17.45 -23.50 -6.15
C ALA A 432 18.00 -22.06 -6.10
N SER A 433 19.31 -21.95 -6.05
CA SER A 433 19.99 -20.68 -6.36
C SER A 433 19.92 -20.39 -7.86
N GLU A 434 19.73 -19.12 -8.22
CA GLU A 434 19.69 -18.69 -9.63
C GLU A 434 20.84 -17.72 -9.92
N LYS A 435 21.41 -17.87 -11.11
CA LYS A 435 22.48 -16.98 -11.60
C LYS A 435 21.91 -16.02 -12.63
N VAL A 436 22.19 -14.73 -12.43
CA VAL A 436 21.77 -13.65 -13.32
C VAL A 436 22.98 -12.86 -13.77
N GLU A 437 23.12 -12.68 -15.06
CA GLU A 437 24.05 -11.71 -15.66
C GLU A 437 23.28 -10.40 -15.89
N ILE A 438 23.63 -9.35 -15.16
CA ILE A 438 23.10 -8.00 -15.36
C ILE A 438 24.04 -7.27 -16.33
N GLN A 439 23.51 -6.79 -17.44
CA GLN A 439 24.24 -6.01 -18.43
C GLN A 439 23.65 -4.59 -18.56
N LEU A 440 24.53 -3.62 -18.52
CA LEU A 440 24.26 -2.20 -18.76
C LEU A 440 24.72 -1.79 -20.17
N ALA A 441 24.03 -0.86 -20.80
CA ALA A 441 24.44 -0.32 -22.09
C ALA A 441 25.76 0.46 -21.99
N ASN A 442 25.96 1.17 -20.88
CA ASN A 442 27.17 1.95 -20.62
C ASN A 442 28.07 1.27 -19.58
N ARG A 443 29.37 1.55 -19.65
CA ARG A 443 30.39 1.08 -18.70
C ARG A 443 30.59 2.02 -17.54
N GLY A 444 31.29 1.57 -16.51
CA GLY A 444 31.76 2.38 -15.38
C GLY A 444 30.78 2.45 -14.21
N TYR A 445 29.77 1.59 -14.19
CA TYR A 445 28.92 1.42 -13.01
C TYR A 445 29.54 0.39 -12.07
N HIS A 446 29.54 0.71 -10.76
CA HIS A 446 30.00 -0.13 -9.67
C HIS A 446 28.88 -0.32 -8.65
N VAL A 447 28.90 -1.45 -7.95
CA VAL A 447 27.95 -1.72 -6.86
C VAL A 447 28.35 -0.87 -5.66
N VAL A 448 27.50 0.09 -5.29
CA VAL A 448 27.72 0.96 -4.12
C VAL A 448 26.95 0.48 -2.89
N GLU A 449 25.94 -0.33 -3.08
CA GLU A 449 25.17 -0.98 -2.03
C GLU A 449 24.54 -2.27 -2.59
N ALA A 450 24.53 -3.31 -1.76
CA ALA A 450 23.89 -4.58 -2.09
C ALA A 450 23.23 -5.15 -0.81
N ARG A 451 21.95 -5.50 -0.91
CA ARG A 451 21.14 -5.96 0.21
C ARG A 451 20.34 -7.20 -0.16
N ILE A 452 19.99 -8.00 0.85
CA ILE A 452 19.21 -9.23 0.68
C ILE A 452 18.27 -9.46 1.86
N VAL A 453 17.07 -9.95 1.55
CA VAL A 453 16.16 -10.59 2.49
C VAL A 453 15.99 -12.04 2.04
N THR A 454 16.33 -12.99 2.88
CA THR A 454 16.24 -14.43 2.60
C THR A 454 16.32 -15.24 3.88
N ASP A 455 15.79 -16.45 3.84
CA ASP A 455 16.08 -17.52 4.79
C ASP A 455 16.07 -18.86 4.06
N SER A 456 16.77 -19.88 4.59
CA SER A 456 16.76 -21.23 4.05
C SER A 456 15.46 -21.99 4.33
N ASP A 457 14.72 -21.60 5.37
CA ASP A 457 13.40 -22.10 5.70
C ASP A 457 12.32 -21.19 5.10
N MET A 458 11.50 -21.72 4.20
CA MET A 458 10.41 -20.97 3.57
C MET A 458 9.33 -20.51 4.56
N HIS A 459 9.28 -21.07 5.78
CA HIS A 459 8.35 -20.69 6.85
C HIS A 459 8.95 -19.67 7.84
N ALA A 460 10.21 -19.31 7.66
CA ALA A 460 10.90 -18.38 8.56
C ALA A 460 10.16 -17.06 8.69
N HIS A 461 9.95 -16.61 9.92
CA HIS A 461 9.27 -15.37 10.27
C HIS A 461 9.78 -14.83 11.60
N ASN A 462 9.49 -13.57 11.86
CA ASN A 462 9.88 -12.89 13.08
C ASN A 462 8.79 -13.04 14.14
N THR A 463 9.20 -13.37 15.37
CA THR A 463 8.33 -13.44 16.56
C THR A 463 8.84 -12.51 17.64
N PHE A 464 8.05 -12.25 18.68
CA PHE A 464 8.49 -11.41 19.81
C PHE A 464 9.63 -12.04 20.60
N GLU A 465 9.78 -13.37 20.57
CA GLU A 465 10.92 -14.11 21.16
C GLU A 465 12.15 -14.13 20.25
N ALA A 466 11.95 -14.05 18.92
CA ALA A 466 13.01 -14.08 17.91
C ALA A 466 12.75 -13.02 16.83
N PRO A 467 12.92 -11.72 17.15
CA PRO A 467 12.48 -10.62 16.31
C PRO A 467 13.31 -10.42 15.03
N ASP A 468 14.50 -10.99 14.96
CA ASP A 468 15.49 -10.78 13.91
C ASP A 468 15.81 -12.08 13.12
N THR A 469 14.89 -13.05 13.07
CA THR A 469 15.06 -14.30 12.31
C THR A 469 15.25 -13.99 10.82
N VAL A 470 14.37 -13.19 10.25
CA VAL A 470 14.43 -12.74 8.84
C VAL A 470 14.60 -11.22 8.82
N THR A 471 15.77 -10.76 8.40
CA THR A 471 16.11 -9.34 8.32
C THR A 471 16.84 -9.01 7.03
N GLU A 472 16.85 -7.75 6.67
CA GLU A 472 17.72 -7.23 5.63
C GLU A 472 19.19 -7.36 6.06
N LYS A 473 20.02 -7.91 5.15
CA LYS A 473 21.46 -8.16 5.39
C LYS A 473 22.28 -7.65 4.20
N ASP A 474 23.57 -7.44 4.41
CA ASP A 474 24.50 -7.19 3.32
C ASP A 474 24.56 -8.40 2.38
N PHE A 475 24.56 -8.13 1.08
CA PHE A 475 24.65 -9.14 0.05
C PHE A 475 26.00 -9.10 -0.65
N ALA A 476 26.70 -10.25 -0.71
CA ALA A 476 28.08 -10.32 -1.25
C ALA A 476 28.24 -11.36 -2.39
N ALA A 477 27.16 -12.06 -2.78
CA ALA A 477 27.26 -13.09 -3.83
C ALA A 477 27.12 -12.48 -5.24
N TYR A 478 27.96 -11.49 -5.53
CA TYR A 478 28.06 -10.86 -6.84
C TYR A 478 29.50 -10.64 -7.26
N GLU A 479 29.73 -10.49 -8.57
CA GLU A 479 31.01 -10.17 -9.19
C GLU A 479 30.80 -9.08 -10.24
N GLU A 480 31.51 -7.96 -10.10
CA GLU A 480 31.48 -6.89 -11.10
C GLU A 480 32.18 -7.33 -12.38
N THR A 481 31.62 -6.93 -13.52
CA THR A 481 32.16 -7.17 -14.84
C THR A 481 32.44 -5.86 -15.58
N GLU A 482 33.01 -5.89 -16.75
CA GLU A 482 33.27 -4.67 -17.53
C GLU A 482 32.01 -3.86 -17.84
N ASN A 483 30.84 -4.53 -17.98
CA ASN A 483 29.58 -3.92 -18.43
C ASN A 483 28.41 -4.24 -17.48
N GLY A 484 28.65 -4.59 -16.22
CA GLY A 484 27.56 -4.92 -15.30
C GLY A 484 28.00 -5.80 -14.13
N VAL A 485 27.12 -6.72 -13.74
CA VAL A 485 27.30 -7.53 -12.52
C VAL A 485 26.77 -8.94 -12.74
N ASN A 486 27.55 -9.95 -12.38
CA ASN A 486 27.09 -11.34 -12.25
C ASN A 486 26.61 -11.56 -10.81
N VAL A 487 25.41 -12.08 -10.64
CA VAL A 487 24.76 -12.27 -9.34
C VAL A 487 24.42 -13.74 -9.15
N THR A 488 24.63 -14.27 -7.94
CA THR A 488 24.11 -15.59 -7.53
C THR A 488 23.10 -15.38 -6.42
N MET A 489 21.82 -15.46 -6.77
CA MET A 489 20.70 -15.29 -5.83
C MET A 489 20.43 -16.61 -5.10
N PRO A 490 20.45 -16.66 -3.78
CA PRO A 490 19.98 -17.83 -3.04
C PRO A 490 18.50 -18.12 -3.35
N ALA A 491 18.03 -19.31 -3.00
CA ALA A 491 16.59 -19.61 -2.96
C ALA A 491 15.86 -18.63 -2.03
N ASN A 492 14.54 -18.45 -2.22
CA ASN A 492 13.69 -17.66 -1.31
C ASN A 492 14.26 -16.25 -1.03
N SER A 493 14.74 -15.54 -2.05
CA SER A 493 15.45 -14.28 -1.81
C SER A 493 14.85 -13.11 -2.57
N VAL A 494 14.89 -11.96 -1.90
CA VAL A 494 14.69 -10.63 -2.48
C VAL A 494 16.02 -9.90 -2.36
N ILE A 495 16.57 -9.40 -3.46
CA ILE A 495 17.82 -8.64 -3.46
C ILE A 495 17.60 -7.23 -4.01
N GLU A 496 18.43 -6.32 -3.54
CA GLU A 496 18.62 -5.00 -4.10
C GLU A 496 20.10 -4.80 -4.42
N LEU A 497 20.37 -4.25 -5.61
CA LEU A 497 21.68 -3.72 -5.99
C LEU A 497 21.53 -2.25 -6.34
N ARG A 498 22.41 -1.41 -5.81
CA ARG A 498 22.51 0.00 -6.20
C ARG A 498 23.84 0.23 -6.92
N LEU A 499 23.74 0.76 -8.14
CA LEU A 499 24.88 0.93 -9.04
C LEU A 499 25.09 2.42 -9.32
N ALA A 500 26.34 2.89 -9.16
CA ALA A 500 26.72 4.27 -9.47
C ALA A 500 28.00 4.33 -10.31
N LYS A 501 28.20 5.43 -11.04
CA LYS A 501 29.44 5.73 -11.78
C LYS A 501 30.49 6.38 -10.90
#